data_b434053d378db2d5a31f54de357f3765
#
_entry.id   b434053d378db2d5a31f54de357f3765
#
_cell.length_a   1.000
_cell.length_b   1.000
_cell.length_c   1.000
_cell.angle_alpha   90.00
_cell.angle_beta   90.00
_cell.angle_gamma   90.00
#
_symmetry.space_group_name_H-M   'P 1'
#
loop_
_entity.id
_entity.type
_entity.pdbx_description
1 polymer ?
#
loop_
_entity_poly.entity_id
_entity_poly.type
_entity_poly.pdbx_seq_one_letter_code
_entity_poly.pdbx_strand_id
1 'polypeptide(L)'
;MQTTSSRTKMKTINGDSLTPILIFRRLQGKHKFLLESSAQHEGAGRYSFIGANPRKTYKGVGEEIQEVSYKTGKTYVHKGELFVLLKRLMPRISNTTQFPFSGGAVGYIGFGGTTMFVDKKIELPDAHFHVYETIIVFDHQTDEVTLIHTNIDAEKQQPDLEELAQQIVNGQISEEASYRYQPLDATTNESFATVLQTMQANLHDDITRVVLPKRDVANFQGDTLALYRQLRKKKPAAYLYYVEFEDHVVLGTSPESLIRVKGERVIATPTEGTCPRGETKNKDLKNERQLYNQASIRQSHALLVSAVQQELQSVCFPDSVQVMEAMRIQRSKKALHMTSRIEGKLLPMLHALDVLAATISPSSATEFPHTAGNFGALGFIGFNGHLDFALTGQSIVINQDTMHMQSTITMTKYTNVQNVLQKVQGEEQAFLQLLVNNGGRN
;
A
#
# COMPACT_ATOMS: atom_id res chain seq x y z
N MET A 1 41.29 -4.34 -18.73
CA MET A 1 40.14 -3.56 -18.22
C MET A 1 38.86 -4.23 -18.69
N GLN A 2 38.23 -5.02 -17.85
CA GLN A 2 36.90 -5.59 -18.16
C GLN A 2 35.90 -4.43 -17.94
N THR A 3 35.26 -3.99 -19.02
CA THR A 3 34.10 -3.12 -18.99
C THR A 3 33.01 -3.83 -18.20
N THR A 4 32.79 -3.43 -16.96
CA THR A 4 31.63 -3.82 -16.17
C THR A 4 30.40 -3.36 -16.94
N SER A 5 29.78 -4.27 -17.69
CA SER A 5 28.46 -4.05 -18.30
C SER A 5 27.51 -3.54 -17.23
N SER A 6 26.93 -2.38 -17.46
CA SER A 6 25.90 -1.82 -16.56
C SER A 6 24.81 -2.87 -16.33
N ARG A 7 24.53 -3.22 -15.06
CA ARG A 7 23.47 -4.17 -14.72
C ARG A 7 22.07 -3.65 -15.03
N THR A 8 21.95 -2.36 -15.34
CA THR A 8 20.67 -1.70 -15.61
C THR A 8 20.64 -1.14 -17.02
N LYS A 9 19.60 -1.49 -17.77
CA LYS A 9 19.26 -0.91 -19.07
C LYS A 9 17.99 -0.10 -18.94
N MET A 10 17.91 1.01 -19.68
CA MET A 10 16.73 1.88 -19.68
C MET A 10 16.40 2.29 -21.12
N LYS A 11 15.09 2.43 -21.37
CA LYS A 11 14.55 3.03 -22.60
C LYS A 11 13.40 3.94 -22.26
N THR A 12 13.49 5.20 -22.66
CA THR A 12 12.41 6.19 -22.49
C THR A 12 11.67 6.38 -23.80
N ILE A 13 10.36 6.46 -23.73
CA ILE A 13 9.45 6.74 -24.84
C ILE A 13 8.48 7.86 -24.44
N ASN A 14 7.89 8.52 -25.44
CA ASN A 14 6.85 9.50 -25.23
C ASN A 14 5.57 8.82 -24.69
N GLY A 15 4.99 9.36 -23.66
CA GLY A 15 3.80 8.85 -22.96
C GLY A 15 2.52 9.66 -23.19
N ASP A 16 2.51 10.73 -24.04
CA ASP A 16 1.38 11.63 -24.23
C ASP A 16 0.05 10.90 -24.55
N SER A 17 0.12 9.82 -25.31
CA SER A 17 -1.04 9.00 -25.66
C SER A 17 -1.28 7.82 -24.73
N LEU A 18 -0.47 7.68 -23.68
CA LEU A 18 -0.48 6.56 -22.76
C LEU A 18 -1.02 6.97 -21.39
N THR A 19 -1.54 5.99 -20.67
CA THR A 19 -1.89 6.12 -19.24
C THR A 19 -1.39 4.86 -18.52
N PRO A 20 -1.12 4.91 -17.21
CA PRO A 20 -0.71 3.72 -16.46
C PRO A 20 -1.65 2.52 -16.65
N ILE A 21 -2.97 2.75 -16.67
CA ILE A 21 -3.99 1.72 -16.93
C ILE A 21 -3.87 1.16 -18.36
N LEU A 22 -3.65 2.01 -19.36
CA LEU A 22 -3.50 1.57 -20.74
C LEU A 22 -2.24 0.70 -20.91
N ILE A 23 -1.13 1.14 -20.33
CA ILE A 23 0.12 0.38 -20.30
C ILE A 23 -0.11 -0.96 -19.62
N PHE A 24 -0.72 -0.97 -18.44
CA PHE A 24 -1.02 -2.20 -17.70
C PHE A 24 -1.87 -3.19 -18.51
N ARG A 25 -2.89 -2.71 -19.23
CA ARG A 25 -3.74 -3.57 -20.07
C ARG A 25 -3.01 -4.15 -21.26
N ARG A 26 -2.12 -3.38 -21.89
CA ARG A 26 -1.31 -3.82 -23.05
C ARG A 26 -0.13 -4.71 -22.67
N LEU A 27 0.41 -4.52 -21.45
CA LEU A 27 1.49 -5.35 -20.93
C LEU A 27 1.03 -6.80 -20.81
N GLN A 28 1.71 -7.70 -21.49
CA GLN A 28 1.45 -9.14 -21.41
C GLN A 28 2.25 -9.75 -20.26
N GLY A 29 1.77 -10.88 -19.75
CA GLY A 29 2.44 -11.61 -18.68
C GLY A 29 1.53 -11.92 -17.52
N LYS A 30 2.11 -12.55 -16.49
CA LYS A 30 1.43 -12.99 -15.27
C LYS A 30 1.93 -12.19 -14.07
N HIS A 31 1.17 -12.26 -12.99
CA HIS A 31 1.52 -11.61 -11.72
C HIS A 31 1.87 -10.15 -11.91
N LYS A 32 0.96 -9.43 -12.55
CA LYS A 32 1.13 -8.01 -12.86
C LYS A 32 0.91 -7.16 -11.62
N PHE A 33 1.56 -6.03 -11.58
CA PHE A 33 1.27 -5.01 -10.59
C PHE A 33 1.14 -3.62 -11.22
N LEU A 34 0.35 -2.78 -10.56
CA LEU A 34 0.23 -1.35 -10.80
C LEU A 34 0.22 -0.63 -9.46
N LEU A 35 1.25 0.17 -9.23
CA LEU A 35 1.32 1.10 -8.10
C LEU A 35 1.20 2.51 -8.67
N GLU A 36 0.09 3.18 -8.35
CA GLU A 36 -0.14 4.55 -8.79
C GLU A 36 -0.07 5.50 -7.60
N SER A 37 0.49 6.67 -7.81
CA SER A 37 0.33 7.76 -6.88
C SER A 37 -0.36 8.94 -7.55
N SER A 38 -1.18 9.66 -6.80
CA SER A 38 -1.93 10.79 -7.35
C SER A 38 -1.06 12.04 -7.35
N ALA A 39 -0.92 12.70 -8.50
CA ALA A 39 -0.20 13.97 -8.67
C ALA A 39 -0.65 15.11 -7.75
N GLN A 40 -1.74 14.93 -7.01
CA GLN A 40 -2.31 15.94 -6.12
C GLN A 40 -1.75 15.91 -4.69
N HIS A 41 -0.86 14.95 -4.39
CA HIS A 41 -0.21 14.85 -3.10
C HIS A 41 1.26 15.29 -3.24
N GLU A 42 1.61 16.42 -2.65
CA GLU A 42 2.96 16.95 -2.62
C GLU A 42 3.96 15.86 -2.17
N GLY A 43 4.88 15.50 -3.05
CA GLY A 43 5.97 14.55 -2.79
C GLY A 43 5.69 13.08 -3.07
N ALA A 44 4.44 12.64 -3.32
CA ALA A 44 4.11 11.24 -3.60
C ALA A 44 3.64 10.99 -5.05
N GLY A 45 3.08 11.98 -5.73
CA GLY A 45 2.27 11.81 -6.94
C GLY A 45 2.99 11.78 -8.28
N ARG A 46 4.33 11.75 -8.33
CA ARG A 46 5.03 11.91 -9.60
C ARG A 46 5.04 10.66 -10.47
N TYR A 47 5.18 9.49 -9.89
CA TYR A 47 5.42 8.26 -10.65
C TYR A 47 4.33 7.22 -10.44
N SER A 48 4.00 6.47 -11.52
CA SER A 48 3.34 5.18 -11.44
C SER A 48 4.28 4.09 -11.88
N PHE A 49 4.23 2.94 -11.20
CA PHE A 49 5.08 1.78 -11.46
C PHE A 49 4.24 0.61 -11.91
N ILE A 50 4.69 -0.07 -12.98
CA ILE A 50 3.98 -1.19 -13.59
C ILE A 50 4.98 -2.30 -13.87
N GLY A 51 4.58 -3.55 -13.67
CA GLY A 51 5.42 -4.69 -14.01
C GLY A 51 4.62 -5.97 -14.21
N ALA A 52 5.28 -6.95 -14.80
CA ALA A 52 4.76 -8.28 -15.02
C ALA A 52 5.92 -9.30 -15.01
N ASN A 53 5.59 -10.58 -14.93
CA ASN A 53 6.55 -11.68 -15.03
C ASN A 53 7.68 -11.55 -14.00
N PRO A 54 7.40 -11.66 -12.70
CA PRO A 54 8.43 -11.59 -11.67
C PRO A 54 9.47 -12.71 -11.86
N ARG A 55 10.70 -12.44 -11.43
CA ARG A 55 11.81 -13.40 -11.44
C ARG A 55 11.61 -14.51 -10.40
N LYS A 56 11.10 -14.13 -9.24
CA LYS A 56 10.84 -15.01 -8.11
C LYS A 56 9.82 -14.42 -7.17
N THR A 57 9.28 -15.29 -6.31
CA THR A 57 8.39 -14.89 -5.23
C THR A 57 8.89 -15.35 -3.88
N TYR A 58 8.50 -14.61 -2.84
CA TYR A 58 8.73 -14.92 -1.44
C TYR A 58 7.38 -14.96 -0.71
N LYS A 59 7.03 -16.12 -0.15
CA LYS A 59 5.84 -16.30 0.71
C LYS A 59 6.29 -16.59 2.13
N GLY A 60 6.01 -15.68 3.06
CA GLY A 60 6.32 -15.81 4.48
C GLY A 60 5.11 -16.28 5.27
N VAL A 61 5.26 -17.33 6.07
CA VAL A 61 4.26 -17.83 7.01
C VAL A 61 4.97 -18.22 8.31
N GLY A 62 4.63 -17.56 9.42
CA GLY A 62 5.31 -17.75 10.70
C GLY A 62 6.82 -17.51 10.58
N GLU A 63 7.60 -18.51 10.94
CA GLU A 63 9.08 -18.46 10.89
C GLU A 63 9.65 -19.10 9.61
N GLU A 64 8.89 -19.17 8.53
CA GLU A 64 9.34 -19.75 7.28
C GLU A 64 9.08 -18.79 6.11
N ILE A 65 10.06 -18.70 5.18
CA ILE A 65 9.86 -18.09 3.87
C ILE A 65 10.10 -19.14 2.80
N GLN A 66 9.07 -19.34 1.97
CA GLN A 66 9.16 -20.10 0.73
C GLN A 66 9.61 -19.16 -0.39
N GLU A 67 10.77 -19.42 -0.98
CA GLU A 67 11.28 -18.76 -2.18
C GLU A 67 11.01 -19.66 -3.39
N VAL A 68 10.32 -19.15 -4.41
CA VAL A 68 10.10 -19.85 -5.68
C VAL A 68 10.72 -19.04 -6.82
N SER A 69 11.61 -19.69 -7.58
CA SER A 69 12.18 -19.09 -8.80
C SER A 69 11.31 -19.45 -10.00
N TYR A 70 10.69 -18.48 -10.62
CA TYR A 70 9.86 -18.70 -11.82
C TYR A 70 10.70 -19.13 -13.04
N LYS A 71 11.98 -18.75 -13.07
CA LYS A 71 12.87 -19.17 -14.17
C LYS A 71 13.23 -20.64 -14.11
N THR A 72 13.52 -21.16 -12.91
CA THR A 72 14.03 -22.53 -12.74
C THR A 72 12.97 -23.50 -12.23
N GLY A 73 11.83 -23.00 -11.76
CA GLY A 73 10.80 -23.77 -11.05
C GLY A 73 11.23 -24.29 -9.68
N LYS A 74 12.44 -23.95 -9.22
CA LYS A 74 12.96 -24.43 -7.94
C LYS A 74 12.34 -23.67 -6.78
N THR A 75 12.05 -24.42 -5.72
CA THR A 75 11.52 -23.90 -4.46
C THR A 75 12.55 -24.14 -3.35
N TYR A 76 12.75 -23.12 -2.53
CA TYR A 76 13.61 -23.19 -1.34
C TYR A 76 12.78 -22.75 -0.12
N VAL A 77 13.01 -23.38 1.03
CA VAL A 77 12.41 -23.00 2.31
C VAL A 77 13.51 -22.48 3.22
N HIS A 78 13.31 -21.28 3.71
CA HIS A 78 14.22 -20.61 4.64
C HIS A 78 13.53 -20.48 5.99
N LYS A 79 14.23 -20.86 7.08
CA LYS A 79 13.70 -20.79 8.45
C LYS A 79 14.36 -19.67 9.24
N GLY A 80 13.56 -18.96 10.03
CA GLY A 80 14.00 -17.86 10.89
C GLY A 80 12.99 -16.72 10.93
N GLU A 81 13.31 -15.68 11.67
CA GLU A 81 12.47 -14.49 11.82
C GLU A 81 12.27 -13.80 10.47
N LEU A 82 11.02 -13.39 10.20
CA LEU A 82 10.55 -12.90 8.89
C LEU A 82 11.40 -11.77 8.32
N PHE A 83 11.65 -10.71 9.10
CA PHE A 83 12.41 -9.55 8.62
C PHE A 83 13.89 -9.85 8.44
N VAL A 84 14.46 -10.73 9.28
CA VAL A 84 15.84 -11.21 9.12
C VAL A 84 15.99 -11.98 7.81
N LEU A 85 15.03 -12.87 7.51
CA LEU A 85 15.01 -13.61 6.25
C LEU A 85 14.81 -12.68 5.06
N LEU A 86 13.86 -11.77 5.11
CA LEU A 86 13.61 -10.81 4.01
C LEU A 86 14.87 -9.96 3.72
N LYS A 87 15.57 -9.45 4.74
CA LYS A 87 16.81 -8.69 4.55
C LYS A 87 17.89 -9.50 3.84
N ARG A 88 17.99 -10.80 4.15
CA ARG A 88 18.97 -11.70 3.53
C ARG A 88 18.62 -12.07 2.10
N LEU A 89 17.32 -12.25 1.80
CA LEU A 89 16.81 -12.75 0.52
C LEU A 89 16.60 -11.66 -0.53
N MET A 90 16.32 -10.42 -0.11
CA MET A 90 16.09 -9.30 -1.02
C MET A 90 17.36 -8.95 -1.80
N PRO A 91 17.35 -9.01 -3.15
CA PRO A 91 18.50 -8.64 -3.95
C PRO A 91 18.85 -7.15 -3.77
N ARG A 92 20.14 -6.86 -3.67
CA ARG A 92 20.67 -5.50 -3.62
C ARG A 92 21.62 -5.26 -4.77
N ILE A 93 21.40 -4.17 -5.48
CA ILE A 93 22.22 -3.75 -6.61
C ILE A 93 22.45 -2.25 -6.48
N SER A 94 23.73 -1.86 -6.46
CA SER A 94 24.08 -0.45 -6.60
C SER A 94 23.72 0.00 -8.01
N ASN A 95 22.59 0.64 -8.18
CA ASN A 95 22.24 1.29 -9.41
C ASN A 95 21.96 2.77 -9.14
N THR A 96 22.41 3.63 -10.05
CA THR A 96 22.27 5.08 -9.97
C THR A 96 21.18 5.55 -10.91
N THR A 97 19.93 5.11 -10.67
CA THR A 97 18.80 5.68 -11.41
C THR A 97 18.21 6.86 -10.64
N GLN A 98 17.63 7.83 -11.36
CA GLN A 98 16.90 8.95 -10.74
C GLN A 98 15.55 8.52 -10.13
N PHE A 99 15.07 7.33 -10.51
CA PHE A 99 13.75 6.85 -10.08
C PHE A 99 13.80 6.27 -8.66
N PRO A 100 12.77 6.48 -7.84
CA PRO A 100 12.70 5.89 -6.51
C PRO A 100 12.60 4.37 -6.54
N PHE A 101 12.05 3.81 -7.62
CA PHE A 101 11.96 2.38 -7.86
C PHE A 101 12.40 2.07 -9.29
N SER A 102 13.39 1.19 -9.44
CA SER A 102 13.99 0.78 -10.72
C SER A 102 14.09 -0.74 -10.85
N GLY A 103 13.23 -1.46 -10.16
CA GLY A 103 13.19 -2.90 -9.98
C GLY A 103 13.40 -3.27 -8.52
N GLY A 104 12.89 -4.42 -8.13
CA GLY A 104 12.88 -4.86 -6.75
C GLY A 104 11.67 -5.72 -6.43
N ALA A 105 11.33 -5.82 -5.15
CA ALA A 105 10.19 -6.57 -4.67
C ALA A 105 8.96 -5.66 -4.54
N VAL A 106 7.81 -6.15 -5.00
CA VAL A 106 6.49 -5.54 -4.80
C VAL A 106 5.62 -6.56 -4.08
N GLY A 107 4.92 -6.13 -3.06
CA GLY A 107 4.07 -7.02 -2.28
C GLY A 107 3.58 -6.40 -0.99
N TYR A 108 3.14 -7.25 -0.08
CA TYR A 108 2.59 -6.85 1.20
C TYR A 108 3.20 -7.61 2.38
N ILE A 109 3.01 -7.04 3.57
CA ILE A 109 3.36 -7.62 4.86
C ILE A 109 2.28 -7.24 5.87
N GLY A 110 1.88 -8.20 6.72
CA GLY A 110 0.94 -7.96 7.80
C GLY A 110 1.61 -7.46 9.07
N PHE A 111 0.84 -6.88 9.99
CA PHE A 111 1.32 -6.44 11.29
C PHE A 111 1.81 -7.62 12.15
N GLY A 112 2.97 -7.46 12.75
CA GLY A 112 3.52 -8.43 13.71
C GLY A 112 3.78 -9.82 13.16
N GLY A 113 3.88 -9.97 11.83
CA GLY A 113 3.99 -11.28 11.20
C GLY A 113 2.68 -12.07 11.20
N THR A 114 1.56 -11.40 11.48
CA THR A 114 0.22 -12.00 11.43
C THR A 114 -0.42 -11.80 10.06
N THR A 115 -1.37 -12.64 9.71
CA THR A 115 -2.04 -12.59 8.40
C THR A 115 -2.74 -11.26 8.17
N MET A 116 -2.67 -10.74 6.97
CA MET A 116 -3.32 -9.49 6.56
C MET A 116 -4.84 -9.52 6.79
N PHE A 117 -5.43 -10.70 6.75
CA PHE A 117 -6.83 -10.96 7.04
C PHE A 117 -6.96 -12.17 7.97
N VAL A 118 -7.53 -11.96 9.15
CA VAL A 118 -7.86 -13.06 10.06
C VAL A 118 -9.27 -13.54 9.74
N ASP A 119 -9.41 -14.30 8.67
CA ASP A 119 -10.60 -15.08 8.40
C ASP A 119 -10.18 -16.56 8.31
N LYS A 120 -10.88 -17.44 9.03
CA LYS A 120 -10.62 -18.89 8.97
C LYS A 120 -10.83 -19.48 7.57
N LYS A 121 -11.42 -18.72 6.64
CA LYS A 121 -11.70 -19.14 5.25
C LYS A 121 -10.59 -18.79 4.27
N ILE A 122 -9.68 -17.85 4.61
CA ILE A 122 -8.55 -17.49 3.76
C ILE A 122 -7.27 -17.46 4.59
N GLU A 123 -6.38 -18.38 4.30
CA GLU A 123 -5.00 -18.36 4.80
C GLU A 123 -4.14 -17.59 3.81
N LEU A 124 -3.98 -16.28 4.04
CA LEU A 124 -3.00 -15.49 3.33
C LEU A 124 -1.65 -15.57 4.04
N PRO A 125 -0.53 -15.57 3.29
CA PRO A 125 0.79 -15.48 3.91
C PRO A 125 0.96 -14.17 4.69
N ASP A 126 1.77 -14.21 5.76
CA ASP A 126 2.11 -13.04 6.58
C ASP A 126 2.86 -11.98 5.77
N ALA A 127 3.61 -12.42 4.75
CA ALA A 127 4.24 -11.58 3.76
C ALA A 127 4.24 -12.27 2.40
N HIS A 128 3.97 -11.51 1.33
CA HIS A 128 4.05 -12.01 -0.02
C HIS A 128 4.65 -10.95 -0.95
N PHE A 129 5.79 -11.29 -1.55
CA PHE A 129 6.54 -10.39 -2.42
C PHE A 129 6.92 -11.06 -3.74
N HIS A 130 6.69 -10.37 -4.83
CA HIS A 130 7.20 -10.70 -6.15
C HIS A 130 8.40 -9.82 -6.49
N VAL A 131 9.48 -10.39 -7.00
CA VAL A 131 10.70 -9.67 -7.39
C VAL A 131 10.72 -9.46 -8.91
N TYR A 132 10.74 -8.20 -9.32
CA TYR A 132 10.69 -7.79 -10.72
C TYR A 132 12.02 -7.18 -11.15
N GLU A 133 12.65 -7.77 -12.19
CA GLU A 133 13.83 -7.22 -12.86
C GLU A 133 13.44 -6.14 -13.88
N THR A 134 12.27 -6.28 -14.50
CA THR A 134 11.76 -5.31 -15.49
C THR A 134 10.55 -4.60 -14.96
N ILE A 135 10.61 -3.26 -14.99
CA ILE A 135 9.50 -2.39 -14.60
C ILE A 135 9.32 -1.28 -15.63
N ILE A 136 8.14 -0.70 -15.65
CA ILE A 136 7.76 0.46 -16.44
C ILE A 136 7.42 1.58 -15.46
N VAL A 137 8.03 2.73 -15.65
CA VAL A 137 7.80 3.94 -14.86
C VAL A 137 7.09 4.97 -15.73
N PHE A 138 5.93 5.42 -15.32
CA PHE A 138 5.23 6.55 -15.90
C PHE A 138 5.48 7.79 -15.05
N ASP A 139 6.06 8.83 -15.64
CA ASP A 139 6.29 10.13 -14.99
C ASP A 139 5.13 11.08 -15.33
N HIS A 140 4.27 11.37 -14.35
CA HIS A 140 3.11 12.26 -14.52
C HIS A 140 3.47 13.74 -14.69
N GLN A 141 4.73 14.10 -14.48
CA GLN A 141 5.18 15.49 -14.63
C GLN A 141 5.67 15.79 -16.05
N THR A 142 6.28 14.79 -16.70
CA THR A 142 6.88 14.94 -18.04
C THR A 142 6.10 14.19 -19.12
N ASP A 143 5.09 13.39 -18.72
CA ASP A 143 4.38 12.44 -19.59
C ASP A 143 5.34 11.50 -20.35
N GLU A 144 6.42 11.10 -19.68
CA GLU A 144 7.38 10.13 -20.19
C GLU A 144 7.16 8.76 -19.59
N VAL A 145 7.42 7.73 -20.40
CA VAL A 145 7.40 6.33 -19.97
C VAL A 145 8.81 5.76 -20.09
N THR A 146 9.39 5.34 -18.97
CA THR A 146 10.71 4.72 -18.94
C THR A 146 10.60 3.25 -18.58
N LEU A 147 11.07 2.39 -19.48
CA LEU A 147 11.26 0.96 -19.27
C LEU A 147 12.62 0.74 -18.65
N ILE A 148 12.68 -0.01 -17.56
CA ILE A 148 13.92 -0.28 -16.83
C ILE A 148 14.04 -1.78 -16.62
N HIS A 149 15.19 -2.34 -17.01
CA HIS A 149 15.55 -3.71 -16.70
C HIS A 149 16.83 -3.73 -15.88
N THR A 150 16.77 -4.36 -14.69
CA THR A 150 17.91 -4.52 -13.78
C THR A 150 18.22 -6.01 -13.63
N ASN A 151 19.34 -6.44 -14.16
CA ASN A 151 19.78 -7.83 -14.18
C ASN A 151 20.40 -8.22 -12.83
N ILE A 152 19.70 -9.01 -12.02
CA ILE A 152 20.16 -9.41 -10.67
C ILE A 152 21.21 -10.51 -10.70
N ASP A 153 21.11 -11.43 -11.64
CA ASP A 153 21.96 -12.63 -11.73
C ASP A 153 23.11 -12.48 -12.75
N ALA A 154 23.35 -11.29 -13.31
CA ALA A 154 24.33 -11.00 -14.36
C ALA A 154 24.18 -11.92 -15.59
N GLU A 155 22.96 -12.23 -15.96
CA GLU A 155 22.65 -13.08 -17.11
C GLU A 155 23.06 -12.42 -18.44
N LYS A 156 23.51 -13.25 -19.40
CA LYS A 156 23.90 -12.78 -20.73
C LYS A 156 22.67 -12.38 -21.55
N GLN A 157 21.58 -13.16 -21.44
CA GLN A 157 20.33 -12.89 -22.15
C GLN A 157 19.45 -11.96 -21.34
N GLN A 158 19.14 -10.81 -21.88
CA GLN A 158 18.29 -9.79 -21.27
C GLN A 158 17.11 -9.51 -22.19
N PRO A 159 15.95 -9.06 -21.64
CA PRO A 159 14.79 -8.74 -22.46
C PRO A 159 15.10 -7.60 -23.42
N ASP A 160 14.44 -7.64 -24.59
CA ASP A 160 14.46 -6.55 -25.55
C ASP A 160 13.47 -5.46 -25.11
N LEU A 161 14.01 -4.32 -24.68
CA LEU A 161 13.19 -3.18 -24.26
C LEU A 161 12.50 -2.50 -25.45
N GLU A 162 12.98 -2.72 -26.70
CA GLU A 162 12.31 -2.24 -27.89
C GLU A 162 11.01 -3.00 -28.13
N GLU A 163 11.05 -4.32 -28.06
CA GLU A 163 9.86 -5.17 -28.19
C GLU A 163 8.82 -4.81 -27.10
N LEU A 164 9.26 -4.64 -25.87
CA LEU A 164 8.39 -4.23 -24.76
C LEU A 164 7.78 -2.84 -25.03
N ALA A 165 8.56 -1.88 -25.54
CA ALA A 165 8.07 -0.56 -25.90
C ALA A 165 6.99 -0.64 -26.99
N GLN A 166 7.21 -1.43 -28.05
CA GLN A 166 6.22 -1.66 -29.10
C GLN A 166 4.93 -2.30 -28.55
N GLN A 167 5.06 -3.25 -27.64
CA GLN A 167 3.92 -3.89 -26.99
C GLN A 167 3.05 -2.88 -26.25
N ILE A 168 3.63 -1.99 -25.43
CA ILE A 168 2.85 -1.02 -24.65
C ILE A 168 2.30 0.14 -25.49
N VAL A 169 2.94 0.47 -26.62
CA VAL A 169 2.47 1.52 -27.54
C VAL A 169 1.35 1.01 -28.44
N ASN A 170 1.53 -0.19 -29.04
CA ASN A 170 0.69 -0.69 -30.12
C ASN A 170 -0.12 -1.94 -29.73
N GLY A 171 0.08 -2.49 -28.53
CA GLY A 171 -0.57 -3.72 -28.10
C GLY A 171 -2.10 -3.61 -28.11
N GLN A 172 -2.74 -4.70 -28.50
CA GLN A 172 -4.21 -4.79 -28.45
C GLN A 172 -4.69 -4.81 -26.99
N ILE A 173 -5.85 -4.23 -26.78
CA ILE A 173 -6.51 -4.22 -25.49
C ILE A 173 -7.67 -5.21 -25.56
N SER A 174 -7.74 -6.15 -24.63
CA SER A 174 -8.96 -6.96 -24.46
C SER A 174 -10.16 -6.08 -24.14
N GLU A 175 -11.35 -6.47 -24.58
CA GLU A 175 -12.58 -5.80 -24.23
C GLU A 175 -12.71 -5.62 -22.73
N GLU A 176 -13.43 -4.56 -22.32
CA GLU A 176 -13.67 -4.35 -20.89
C GLU A 176 -14.59 -5.47 -20.38
N ALA A 177 -14.02 -6.32 -19.54
CA ALA A 177 -14.81 -7.32 -18.84
C ALA A 177 -15.60 -6.64 -17.69
N SER A 178 -16.78 -7.16 -17.43
CA SER A 178 -17.60 -6.75 -16.29
C SER A 178 -17.30 -7.60 -15.07
N TYR A 179 -17.80 -7.17 -13.92
CA TYR A 179 -17.80 -7.97 -12.70
C TYR A 179 -19.19 -7.93 -12.05
N ARG A 180 -19.44 -8.97 -11.25
CA ARG A 180 -20.62 -9.07 -10.39
C ARG A 180 -20.16 -9.41 -8.98
N TYR A 181 -20.91 -8.93 -8.00
CA TYR A 181 -20.67 -9.32 -6.62
C TYR A 181 -22.00 -9.51 -5.89
N GLN A 182 -21.98 -10.37 -4.88
CA GLN A 182 -23.12 -10.62 -4.01
C GLN A 182 -22.62 -10.67 -2.57
N PRO A 183 -23.05 -9.76 -1.68
CA PRO A 183 -22.72 -9.84 -0.26
C PRO A 183 -23.11 -11.17 0.32
N LEU A 184 -22.22 -11.79 1.10
CA LEU A 184 -22.46 -13.09 1.77
C LEU A 184 -22.81 -12.89 3.24
N ASP A 185 -22.01 -12.10 3.93
CA ASP A 185 -22.18 -11.77 5.34
C ASP A 185 -21.65 -10.36 5.59
N ALA A 186 -22.47 -9.50 6.15
CA ALA A 186 -22.02 -8.24 6.71
C ALA A 186 -21.97 -8.40 8.24
N THR A 187 -20.84 -8.03 8.86
CA THR A 187 -20.81 -7.82 10.30
C THR A 187 -21.90 -6.80 10.63
N THR A 188 -22.94 -7.20 11.37
CA THR A 188 -24.04 -6.28 11.65
C THR A 188 -23.49 -5.03 12.35
N ASN A 189 -23.99 -3.86 11.98
CA ASN A 189 -23.53 -2.60 12.57
C ASN A 189 -23.75 -2.58 14.10
N GLU A 190 -24.71 -3.33 14.63
CA GLU A 190 -24.95 -3.49 16.06
C GLU A 190 -23.86 -4.29 16.75
N SER A 191 -23.44 -5.44 16.20
CA SER A 191 -22.33 -6.22 16.74
C SER A 191 -21.02 -5.44 16.72
N PHE A 192 -20.80 -4.67 15.67
CA PHE A 192 -19.61 -3.82 15.53
C PHE A 192 -19.63 -2.64 16.50
N ALA A 193 -20.79 -2.00 16.72
CA ALA A 193 -20.96 -0.94 17.72
C ALA A 193 -20.63 -1.44 19.14
N THR A 194 -21.07 -2.64 19.48
CA THR A 194 -20.77 -3.27 20.77
C THR A 194 -19.26 -3.50 20.95
N VAL A 195 -18.58 -3.98 19.90
CA VAL A 195 -17.12 -4.14 19.90
C VAL A 195 -16.42 -2.81 20.14
N LEU A 196 -16.83 -1.74 19.43
CA LEU A 196 -16.23 -0.40 19.58
C LEU A 196 -16.42 0.16 21.01
N GLN A 197 -17.63 -0.01 21.59
CA GLN A 197 -17.93 0.44 22.96
C GLN A 197 -17.12 -0.33 24.01
N THR A 198 -17.04 -1.65 23.87
CA THR A 198 -16.25 -2.50 24.78
C THR A 198 -14.75 -2.14 24.70
N MET A 199 -14.24 -1.92 23.51
CA MET A 199 -12.85 -1.52 23.33
C MET A 199 -12.58 -0.15 23.90
N GLN A 200 -13.48 0.82 23.71
CA GLN A 200 -13.33 2.16 24.29
C GLN A 200 -13.32 2.12 25.82
N ALA A 201 -14.17 1.29 26.44
CA ALA A 201 -14.22 1.14 27.90
C ALA A 201 -12.91 0.54 28.46
N ASN A 202 -12.17 -0.20 27.68
CA ASN A 202 -10.90 -0.84 28.05
C ASN A 202 -9.66 0.01 27.69
N LEU A 203 -9.82 1.20 27.09
CA LEU A 203 -8.70 2.11 26.83
C LEU A 203 -8.29 2.82 28.13
N HIS A 204 -7.12 2.45 28.63
CA HIS A 204 -6.47 3.06 29.80
C HIS A 204 -5.33 3.97 29.38
N ASP A 205 -4.73 4.69 30.35
CA ASP A 205 -3.64 5.64 30.07
C ASP A 205 -2.42 4.99 29.41
N ASP A 206 -2.18 3.70 29.63
CA ASP A 206 -1.10 2.93 29.02
C ASP A 206 -1.42 2.45 27.59
N ILE A 207 -2.71 2.43 27.20
CA ILE A 207 -3.16 2.03 25.87
C ILE A 207 -3.73 3.26 25.16
N THR A 208 -2.89 3.95 24.45
CA THR A 208 -3.24 5.23 23.84
C THR A 208 -4.07 5.08 22.56
N ARG A 209 -3.98 3.93 21.87
CA ARG A 209 -4.55 3.72 20.55
C ARG A 209 -4.87 2.24 20.32
N VAL A 210 -6.06 1.98 19.77
CA VAL A 210 -6.46 0.65 19.26
C VAL A 210 -6.89 0.80 17.82
N VAL A 211 -6.55 -0.19 17.03
CA VAL A 211 -6.91 -0.22 15.62
C VAL A 211 -7.71 -1.48 15.33
N LEU A 212 -8.89 -1.30 14.76
CA LEU A 212 -9.88 -2.34 14.53
C LEU A 212 -10.19 -2.47 13.04
N PRO A 213 -10.12 -3.67 12.46
CA PRO A 213 -10.63 -3.91 11.11
C PRO A 213 -12.14 -4.18 11.16
N LYS A 214 -12.89 -3.53 10.30
CA LYS A 214 -14.20 -4.04 9.88
C LYS A 214 -14.00 -4.82 8.58
N ARG A 215 -14.61 -6.00 8.52
CA ARG A 215 -14.51 -6.90 7.35
C ARG A 215 -15.88 -7.21 6.81
N ASP A 216 -15.97 -7.21 5.49
CA ASP A 216 -17.15 -7.63 4.75
C ASP A 216 -16.72 -8.64 3.70
N VAL A 217 -17.53 -9.66 3.49
CA VAL A 217 -17.27 -10.76 2.55
C VAL A 217 -18.35 -10.78 1.49
N ALA A 218 -17.96 -11.00 0.24
CA ALA A 218 -18.89 -11.13 -0.87
C ALA A 218 -18.43 -12.19 -1.87
N ASN A 219 -19.36 -12.81 -2.59
CA ASN A 219 -19.03 -13.53 -3.80
C ASN A 219 -18.65 -12.52 -4.88
N PHE A 220 -17.60 -12.83 -5.63
CA PHE A 220 -17.11 -12.00 -6.71
C PHE A 220 -16.90 -12.85 -7.97
N GLN A 221 -17.36 -12.35 -9.11
CA GLN A 221 -17.12 -12.97 -10.41
C GLN A 221 -16.77 -11.89 -11.43
N GLY A 222 -15.77 -12.14 -12.25
CA GLY A 222 -15.39 -11.26 -13.35
C GLY A 222 -14.03 -10.60 -13.19
N ASP A 223 -13.88 -9.42 -13.79
CA ASP A 223 -12.59 -8.75 -13.93
C ASP A 223 -12.24 -7.88 -12.72
N THR A 224 -11.19 -8.28 -12.00
CA THR A 224 -10.67 -7.55 -10.84
C THR A 224 -10.09 -6.18 -11.22
N LEU A 225 -9.55 -6.03 -12.44
CA LEU A 225 -9.07 -4.74 -12.93
C LEU A 225 -10.22 -3.76 -13.19
N ALA A 226 -11.36 -4.25 -13.66
CA ALA A 226 -12.55 -3.41 -13.83
C ALA A 226 -13.03 -2.87 -12.46
N LEU A 227 -12.99 -3.68 -11.41
CA LEU A 227 -13.24 -3.24 -10.03
C LEU A 227 -12.23 -2.17 -9.59
N TYR A 228 -10.92 -2.40 -9.80
CA TYR A 228 -9.88 -1.43 -9.48
C TYR A 228 -10.10 -0.09 -10.19
N ARG A 229 -10.48 -0.09 -11.47
CA ARG A 229 -10.76 1.13 -12.24
C ARG A 229 -11.94 1.93 -11.66
N GLN A 230 -12.97 1.24 -11.16
CA GLN A 230 -14.07 1.90 -10.45
C GLN A 230 -13.61 2.50 -9.12
N LEU A 231 -12.84 1.74 -8.34
CA LEU A 231 -12.25 2.22 -7.10
C LEU A 231 -11.40 3.49 -7.33
N ARG A 232 -10.50 3.45 -8.31
CA ARG A 232 -9.64 4.57 -8.73
C ARG A 232 -10.46 5.83 -9.09
N LYS A 233 -11.56 5.67 -9.81
CA LYS A 233 -12.44 6.76 -10.22
C LYS A 233 -13.22 7.35 -9.05
N LYS A 234 -13.71 6.52 -8.16
CA LYS A 234 -14.60 6.93 -7.08
C LYS A 234 -13.88 7.28 -5.78
N LYS A 235 -12.71 6.69 -5.52
CA LYS A 235 -11.88 6.95 -4.33
C LYS A 235 -10.43 7.32 -4.72
N PRO A 236 -10.20 8.47 -5.37
CA PRO A 236 -8.84 8.92 -5.64
C PRO A 236 -8.11 9.17 -4.30
N ALA A 237 -6.94 8.57 -4.15
CA ALA A 237 -6.11 8.65 -2.95
C ALA A 237 -4.64 8.90 -3.32
N ALA A 238 -3.80 9.15 -2.32
CA ALA A 238 -2.36 9.32 -2.52
C ALA A 238 -1.72 8.09 -3.14
N TYR A 239 -2.14 6.92 -2.66
CA TYR A 239 -1.69 5.62 -3.13
C TYR A 239 -2.88 4.82 -3.64
N LEU A 240 -2.69 4.22 -4.81
CA LEU A 240 -3.59 3.24 -5.40
C LEU A 240 -2.74 2.06 -5.82
N TYR A 241 -3.20 0.86 -5.51
CA TYR A 241 -2.45 -0.34 -5.80
C TYR A 241 -3.34 -1.46 -6.32
N TYR A 242 -2.77 -2.24 -7.23
CA TYR A 242 -3.32 -3.47 -7.78
C TYR A 242 -2.16 -4.45 -7.99
N VAL A 243 -2.21 -5.60 -7.34
CA VAL A 243 -1.15 -6.61 -7.40
C VAL A 243 -1.77 -7.98 -7.56
N GLU A 244 -1.37 -8.70 -8.61
CA GLU A 244 -1.76 -10.08 -8.87
C GLU A 244 -0.74 -11.04 -8.24
N PHE A 245 -1.21 -11.93 -7.40
CA PHE A 245 -0.44 -13.06 -6.89
C PHE A 245 -0.89 -14.35 -7.57
N GLU A 246 -0.34 -15.51 -7.18
CA GLU A 246 -0.65 -16.80 -7.82
C GLU A 246 -2.09 -17.22 -7.62
N ASP A 247 -2.65 -16.96 -6.47
CA ASP A 247 -3.95 -17.44 -5.98
C ASP A 247 -4.92 -16.31 -5.59
N HIS A 248 -4.44 -15.07 -5.53
CA HIS A 248 -5.27 -13.93 -5.13
C HIS A 248 -4.80 -12.61 -5.76
N VAL A 249 -5.68 -11.62 -5.72
CA VAL A 249 -5.40 -10.24 -6.12
C VAL A 249 -5.61 -9.33 -4.93
N VAL A 250 -4.65 -8.43 -4.68
CA VAL A 250 -4.79 -7.37 -3.69
C VAL A 250 -4.92 -6.04 -4.41
N LEU A 251 -5.99 -5.31 -4.12
CA LEU A 251 -6.21 -3.97 -4.65
C LEU A 251 -6.75 -3.02 -3.58
N GLY A 252 -6.48 -1.75 -3.72
CA GLY A 252 -6.92 -0.81 -2.70
C GLY A 252 -6.44 0.61 -2.90
N THR A 253 -6.74 1.41 -1.90
CA THR A 253 -6.33 2.82 -1.81
C THR A 253 -5.81 3.14 -0.41
N SER A 254 -4.83 4.03 -0.33
CA SER A 254 -4.40 4.61 0.95
C SER A 254 -4.25 6.12 0.82
N PRO A 255 -4.74 6.88 1.79
CA PRO A 255 -4.55 8.33 1.81
C PRO A 255 -3.12 8.73 2.15
N GLU A 256 -2.30 7.81 2.66
CA GLU A 256 -0.99 8.10 3.25
C GLU A 256 0.08 7.06 2.93
N SER A 257 1.34 7.51 3.01
CA SER A 257 2.50 6.62 3.14
C SER A 257 2.66 6.25 4.61
N LEU A 258 2.75 4.96 4.90
CA LEU A 258 3.17 4.48 6.22
C LEU A 258 4.61 4.93 6.48
N ILE A 259 5.50 4.55 5.57
CA ILE A 259 6.93 4.82 5.69
C ILE A 259 7.60 4.83 4.31
N ARG A 260 8.52 5.77 4.12
CA ARG A 260 9.37 5.86 2.94
C ARG A 260 10.83 5.99 3.36
N VAL A 261 11.70 5.23 2.69
CA VAL A 261 13.14 5.32 2.85
C VAL A 261 13.78 5.60 1.51
N LYS A 262 14.57 6.67 1.44
CA LYS A 262 15.36 7.04 0.25
C LYS A 262 16.80 7.32 0.66
N GLY A 263 17.70 6.39 0.37
CA GLY A 263 19.05 6.42 0.94
C GLY A 263 18.99 6.37 2.46
N GLU A 264 19.58 7.36 3.12
CA GLU A 264 19.55 7.48 4.59
C GLU A 264 18.31 8.25 5.11
N ARG A 265 17.53 8.87 4.23
CA ARG A 265 16.36 9.67 4.63
C ARG A 265 15.16 8.79 4.84
N VAL A 266 14.60 8.84 6.04
CA VAL A 266 13.37 8.17 6.47
C VAL A 266 12.27 9.20 6.59
N ILE A 267 11.08 8.93 6.04
CA ILE A 267 9.92 9.82 6.05
C ILE A 267 8.69 9.03 6.44
N ALA A 268 7.99 9.47 7.48
CA ALA A 268 6.65 9.00 7.84
C ALA A 268 5.64 10.14 7.73
N THR A 269 4.42 9.81 7.30
CA THR A 269 3.35 10.80 7.14
C THR A 269 2.09 10.35 7.89
N PRO A 270 2.12 10.36 9.24
CA PRO A 270 0.96 9.99 10.03
C PRO A 270 -0.24 10.89 9.70
N THR A 271 -1.39 10.25 9.50
CA THR A 271 -2.65 10.90 9.13
C THR A 271 -3.75 10.47 10.09
N GLU A 272 -4.37 11.44 10.76
CA GLU A 272 -5.49 11.19 11.67
C GLU A 272 -6.48 12.35 11.54
N GLY A 273 -7.74 11.97 11.31
CA GLY A 273 -8.81 12.94 11.07
C GLY A 273 -9.02 13.20 9.58
N THR A 274 -10.25 12.96 9.15
CA THR A 274 -10.70 13.11 7.75
C THR A 274 -12.08 13.69 7.74
N CYS A 275 -12.35 14.66 6.86
CA CYS A 275 -13.70 15.11 6.57
C CYS A 275 -13.91 15.30 5.05
N PRO A 276 -15.15 15.21 4.55
CA PRO A 276 -15.43 15.42 3.14
C PRO A 276 -15.17 16.87 2.71
N ARG A 277 -14.89 17.06 1.41
CA ARG A 277 -14.83 18.39 0.80
C ARG A 277 -16.18 19.08 0.87
N GLY A 278 -16.17 20.39 0.97
CA GLY A 278 -17.38 21.20 0.85
C GLY A 278 -17.78 21.37 -0.61
N GLU A 279 -19.10 21.37 -0.90
CA GLU A 279 -19.64 21.61 -2.24
C GLU A 279 -19.33 23.02 -2.76
N THR A 280 -19.12 23.98 -1.85
CA THR A 280 -18.71 25.35 -2.14
C THR A 280 -17.43 25.68 -1.43
N LYS A 281 -16.68 26.69 -1.90
CA LYS A 281 -15.45 27.16 -1.27
C LYS A 281 -15.65 27.53 0.20
N ASN A 282 -16.77 28.17 0.53
CA ASN A 282 -17.08 28.58 1.91
C ASN A 282 -17.36 27.36 2.80
N LYS A 283 -18.10 26.36 2.30
CA LYS A 283 -18.38 25.12 3.03
C LYS A 283 -17.09 24.30 3.23
N ASP A 284 -16.21 24.29 2.23
CA ASP A 284 -14.91 23.65 2.29
C ASP A 284 -14.00 24.26 3.37
N LEU A 285 -13.90 25.59 3.41
CA LEU A 285 -13.18 26.32 4.46
C LEU A 285 -13.79 26.12 5.86
N LYS A 286 -15.12 26.00 5.95
CA LYS A 286 -15.78 25.69 7.23
C LYS A 286 -15.42 24.29 7.69
N ASN A 287 -15.48 23.29 6.81
CA ASN A 287 -15.11 21.91 7.11
C ASN A 287 -13.64 21.80 7.54
N GLU A 288 -12.75 22.52 6.86
CA GLU A 288 -11.32 22.58 7.21
C GLU A 288 -11.10 23.15 8.61
N ARG A 289 -11.72 24.30 8.93
CA ARG A 289 -11.64 24.91 10.27
C ARG A 289 -12.22 23.98 11.34
N GLN A 290 -13.32 23.32 11.04
CA GLN A 290 -13.94 22.37 11.96
C GLN A 290 -13.02 21.18 12.23
N LEU A 291 -12.43 20.58 11.20
CA LEU A 291 -11.46 19.49 11.31
C LEU A 291 -10.25 19.92 12.15
N TYR A 292 -9.68 21.09 11.84
CA TYR A 292 -8.50 21.60 12.56
C TYR A 292 -8.78 21.93 14.03
N ASN A 293 -9.97 22.47 14.36
CA ASN A 293 -10.32 22.90 15.71
C ASN A 293 -10.92 21.80 16.60
N GLN A 294 -11.20 20.62 16.05
CA GLN A 294 -11.76 19.50 16.81
C GLN A 294 -10.72 18.93 17.78
N ALA A 295 -10.89 19.22 19.08
CA ALA A 295 -9.91 18.88 20.12
C ALA A 295 -9.60 17.39 20.18
N SER A 296 -10.61 16.51 20.06
CA SER A 296 -10.43 15.06 20.07
C SER A 296 -9.55 14.56 18.91
N ILE A 297 -9.74 15.12 17.70
CA ILE A 297 -8.92 14.76 16.53
C ILE A 297 -7.48 15.22 16.74
N ARG A 298 -7.28 16.44 17.22
CA ARG A 298 -5.92 16.98 17.49
C ARG A 298 -5.19 16.18 18.55
N GLN A 299 -5.87 15.77 19.61
CA GLN A 299 -5.29 14.93 20.66
C GLN A 299 -4.92 13.55 20.15
N SER A 300 -5.83 12.91 19.41
CA SER A 300 -5.56 11.61 18.76
C SER A 300 -4.39 11.69 17.78
N HIS A 301 -4.35 12.75 16.97
CA HIS A 301 -3.26 12.97 16.01
C HIS A 301 -1.92 13.21 16.71
N ALA A 302 -1.90 13.98 17.81
CA ALA A 302 -0.69 14.21 18.59
C ALA A 302 -0.11 12.92 19.18
N LEU A 303 -0.99 12.03 19.69
CA LEU A 303 -0.59 10.70 20.17
C LEU A 303 0.03 9.85 19.03
N LEU A 304 -0.60 9.86 17.86
CA LEU A 304 -0.07 9.15 16.69
C LEU A 304 1.32 9.68 16.28
N VAL A 305 1.49 11.00 16.23
CA VAL A 305 2.78 11.64 15.89
C VAL A 305 3.86 11.24 16.91
N SER A 306 3.54 11.28 18.21
CA SER A 306 4.46 10.90 19.28
C SER A 306 4.88 9.43 19.18
N ALA A 307 3.93 8.52 18.91
CA ALA A 307 4.22 7.11 18.72
C ALA A 307 5.17 6.87 17.53
N VAL A 308 4.86 7.47 16.37
CA VAL A 308 5.71 7.36 15.17
C VAL A 308 7.11 7.94 15.39
N GLN A 309 7.23 9.04 16.16
CA GLN A 309 8.55 9.58 16.52
C GLN A 309 9.36 8.58 17.34
N GLN A 310 8.76 7.93 18.34
CA GLN A 310 9.41 6.92 19.16
C GLN A 310 9.86 5.70 18.33
N GLU A 311 9.00 5.23 17.41
CA GLU A 311 9.33 4.15 16.48
C GLU A 311 10.54 4.51 15.63
N LEU A 312 10.57 5.71 15.04
CA LEU A 312 11.68 6.17 14.22
C LEU A 312 12.97 6.41 15.01
N GLN A 313 12.89 6.82 16.27
CA GLN A 313 14.07 6.99 17.14
C GLN A 313 14.81 5.68 17.40
N SER A 314 14.14 4.52 17.29
CA SER A 314 14.77 3.21 17.45
C SER A 314 15.64 2.81 16.25
N VAL A 315 15.44 3.41 15.09
CA VAL A 315 16.10 3.04 13.83
C VAL A 315 16.86 4.20 13.16
N CYS A 316 16.64 5.41 13.60
CA CYS A 316 17.32 6.62 13.12
C CYS A 316 18.27 7.18 14.20
N PHE A 317 19.14 8.08 13.81
CA PHE A 317 19.83 8.93 14.77
C PHE A 317 18.78 9.72 15.57
N PRO A 318 18.69 9.58 16.91
CA PRO A 318 17.61 10.14 17.71
C PRO A 318 17.43 11.65 17.49
N ASP A 319 18.53 12.40 17.44
CA ASP A 319 18.53 13.87 17.25
C ASP A 319 18.08 14.29 15.83
N SER A 320 18.05 13.35 14.88
CA SER A 320 17.60 13.60 13.51
C SER A 320 16.10 13.43 13.32
N VAL A 321 15.39 12.82 14.29
CA VAL A 321 13.94 12.57 14.18
C VAL A 321 13.18 13.83 14.53
N GLN A 322 12.66 14.51 13.51
CA GLN A 322 11.99 15.80 13.66
C GLN A 322 10.63 15.82 12.97
N VAL A 323 9.66 16.53 13.57
CA VAL A 323 8.39 16.85 12.94
C VAL A 323 8.58 18.07 12.04
N MET A 324 8.69 17.82 10.75
CA MET A 324 8.91 18.88 9.75
C MET A 324 7.64 19.70 9.48
N GLU A 325 6.49 19.04 9.53
CA GLU A 325 5.18 19.67 9.38
C GLU A 325 4.23 19.04 10.41
N ALA A 326 3.55 19.87 11.21
CA ALA A 326 2.62 19.42 12.24
C ALA A 326 1.18 19.78 11.89
N MET A 327 0.27 18.81 11.97
CA MET A 327 -1.19 19.02 11.85
C MET A 327 -1.62 19.85 10.63
N ARG A 328 -0.98 19.64 9.48
CA ARG A 328 -1.34 20.30 8.22
C ARG A 328 -2.63 19.69 7.67
N ILE A 329 -3.51 20.52 7.13
CA ILE A 329 -4.69 20.03 6.40
C ILE A 329 -4.30 19.83 4.94
N GLN A 330 -4.21 18.57 4.55
CA GLN A 330 -3.98 18.16 3.18
C GLN A 330 -5.32 18.00 2.44
N ARG A 331 -5.40 18.59 1.25
CA ARG A 331 -6.61 18.56 0.43
C ARG A 331 -6.48 17.53 -0.69
N SER A 332 -7.39 16.56 -0.71
CA SER A 332 -7.59 15.67 -1.85
C SER A 332 -8.82 16.11 -2.66
N LYS A 333 -9.11 15.45 -3.78
CA LYS A 333 -10.32 15.75 -4.57
C LYS A 333 -11.61 15.60 -3.78
N LYS A 334 -11.67 14.67 -2.81
CA LYS A 334 -12.91 14.31 -2.12
C LYS A 334 -12.89 14.52 -0.62
N ALA A 335 -11.72 14.68 -0.03
CA ALA A 335 -11.57 14.78 1.40
C ALA A 335 -10.47 15.77 1.81
N LEU A 336 -10.58 16.23 3.06
CA LEU A 336 -9.56 16.94 3.80
C LEU A 336 -9.00 15.97 4.84
N HIS A 337 -7.67 15.92 4.98
CA HIS A 337 -6.98 15.05 5.93
C HIS A 337 -6.06 15.87 6.82
N MET A 338 -6.04 15.60 8.11
CA MET A 338 -5.02 16.16 9.01
C MET A 338 -3.80 15.24 8.98
N THR A 339 -2.64 15.79 8.58
CA THR A 339 -1.40 15.05 8.41
C THR A 339 -0.26 15.75 9.14
N SER A 340 0.74 14.96 9.57
CA SER A 340 2.04 15.47 9.98
C SER A 340 3.13 14.77 9.16
N ARG A 341 4.29 15.39 9.04
CA ARG A 341 5.45 14.82 8.36
C ARG A 341 6.60 14.76 9.34
N ILE A 342 7.10 13.54 9.54
CA ILE A 342 8.24 13.25 10.40
C ILE A 342 9.37 12.75 9.52
N GLU A 343 10.57 13.26 9.76
CA GLU A 343 11.78 12.83 9.07
C GLU A 343 12.84 12.40 10.05
N GLY A 344 13.68 11.46 9.61
CA GLY A 344 14.84 10.98 10.35
C GLY A 344 15.95 10.54 9.42
N LYS A 345 17.16 10.41 9.96
CA LYS A 345 18.32 9.87 9.28
C LYS A 345 18.59 8.45 9.78
N LEU A 346 18.48 7.47 8.87
CA LEU A 346 18.68 6.05 9.16
C LEU A 346 20.08 5.80 9.74
N LEU A 347 20.17 4.94 10.75
CA LEU A 347 21.45 4.48 11.30
C LEU A 347 22.23 3.67 10.25
N PRO A 348 23.56 3.86 10.12
CA PRO A 348 24.36 3.28 9.03
C PRO A 348 24.35 1.75 8.95
N MET A 349 24.14 1.08 10.09
CA MET A 349 24.12 -0.39 10.16
C MET A 349 22.73 -1.00 9.89
N LEU A 350 21.71 -0.15 9.72
CA LEU A 350 20.34 -0.59 9.53
C LEU A 350 19.92 -0.55 8.06
N HIS A 351 18.94 -1.37 7.75
CA HIS A 351 18.33 -1.51 6.45
C HIS A 351 16.94 -0.84 6.42
N ALA A 352 16.47 -0.46 5.25
CA ALA A 352 15.10 0.05 5.09
C ALA A 352 14.03 -0.92 5.65
N LEU A 353 14.28 -2.23 5.60
CA LEU A 353 13.39 -3.23 6.21
C LEU A 353 13.38 -3.18 7.75
N ASP A 354 14.44 -2.70 8.41
CA ASP A 354 14.41 -2.48 9.86
C ASP A 354 13.47 -1.31 10.20
N VAL A 355 13.43 -0.30 9.35
CA VAL A 355 12.49 0.82 9.49
C VAL A 355 11.06 0.33 9.33
N LEU A 356 10.80 -0.51 8.30
CA LEU A 356 9.48 -1.10 8.09
C LEU A 356 9.06 -1.97 9.28
N ALA A 357 9.97 -2.79 9.81
CA ALA A 357 9.71 -3.62 10.98
C ALA A 357 9.32 -2.78 12.20
N ALA A 358 10.07 -1.69 12.47
CA ALA A 358 9.79 -0.80 13.59
C ALA A 358 8.43 -0.09 13.48
N THR A 359 7.97 0.21 12.27
CA THR A 359 6.70 0.90 12.04
C THR A 359 5.49 -0.03 11.92
N ILE A 360 5.69 -1.29 11.51
CA ILE A 360 4.61 -2.29 11.40
C ILE A 360 4.34 -2.98 12.74
N SER A 361 5.37 -3.18 13.57
CA SER A 361 5.26 -3.83 14.89
C SER A 361 5.38 -2.77 15.99
N PRO A 362 4.34 -1.94 16.22
CA PRO A 362 4.45 -0.90 17.22
C PRO A 362 4.69 -1.53 18.60
N SER A 363 5.75 -1.12 19.26
CA SER A 363 6.09 -1.52 20.64
C SER A 363 5.00 -1.13 21.65
N SER A 364 4.07 -0.26 21.27
CA SER A 364 2.92 0.17 22.08
C SER A 364 1.65 -0.66 21.87
N ALA A 365 1.66 -1.64 20.97
CA ALA A 365 0.53 -2.59 20.80
C ALA A 365 0.63 -3.72 21.84
N THR A 366 0.86 -3.35 23.11
CA THR A 366 0.89 -4.30 24.21
C THR A 366 -0.52 -4.84 24.49
N GLU A 367 -0.67 -6.15 24.46
CA GLU A 367 -1.57 -6.96 25.28
C GLU A 367 -3.09 -6.92 25.02
N PHE A 368 -3.56 -6.63 23.80
CA PHE A 368 -4.89 -7.12 23.45
C PHE A 368 -4.78 -8.50 22.78
N PRO A 369 -5.32 -9.56 23.41
CA PRO A 369 -5.24 -10.88 22.86
C PRO A 369 -6.02 -10.93 21.54
N HIS A 370 -5.35 -11.25 20.45
CA HIS A 370 -5.85 -11.82 19.19
C HIS A 370 -6.99 -11.12 18.43
N THR A 371 -7.45 -9.95 18.84
CA THR A 371 -8.55 -9.19 18.20
C THR A 371 -8.13 -7.82 17.65
N ALA A 372 -6.96 -7.32 18.01
CA ALA A 372 -6.42 -6.12 17.40
C ALA A 372 -6.12 -6.42 15.93
N GLY A 373 -6.89 -5.82 15.06
CA GLY A 373 -6.86 -6.13 13.64
C GLY A 373 -5.53 -5.81 13.02
N ASN A 374 -5.07 -6.77 12.28
CA ASN A 374 -3.82 -6.69 11.56
C ASN A 374 -3.96 -5.75 10.39
N PHE A 375 -3.24 -4.62 10.45
CA PHE A 375 -3.00 -3.83 9.27
C PHE A 375 -1.87 -4.46 8.50
N GLY A 376 -2.09 -4.65 7.22
CA GLY A 376 -1.00 -4.86 6.32
C GLY A 376 -0.44 -3.52 5.85
N ALA A 377 0.75 -3.59 5.32
CA ALA A 377 1.33 -2.56 4.49
C ALA A 377 1.66 -3.16 3.12
N LEU A 378 1.41 -2.40 2.06
CA LEU A 378 1.71 -2.81 0.69
C LEU A 378 2.59 -1.74 0.04
N GLY A 379 3.58 -2.19 -0.72
CA GLY A 379 4.51 -1.28 -1.37
C GLY A 379 5.63 -1.98 -2.11
N PHE A 380 6.77 -1.29 -2.20
CA PHE A 380 7.94 -1.83 -2.85
C PHE A 380 9.21 -1.72 -2.00
N ILE A 381 10.16 -2.62 -2.29
CA ILE A 381 11.54 -2.62 -1.80
C ILE A 381 12.43 -2.64 -3.04
N GLY A 382 13.06 -1.51 -3.36
CA GLY A 382 13.92 -1.37 -4.54
C GLY A 382 15.26 -2.07 -4.38
N PHE A 383 15.86 -2.51 -5.48
CA PHE A 383 17.21 -3.04 -5.49
C PHE A 383 18.26 -2.04 -4.97
N ASN A 384 17.98 -0.74 -5.10
CA ASN A 384 18.79 0.36 -4.57
C ASN A 384 18.64 0.58 -3.04
N GLY A 385 17.83 -0.25 -2.36
CA GLY A 385 17.54 -0.12 -0.94
C GLY A 385 16.48 0.92 -0.60
N HIS A 386 15.87 1.58 -1.57
CA HIS A 386 14.71 2.44 -1.32
C HIS A 386 13.48 1.60 -0.98
N LEU A 387 12.58 2.19 -0.21
CA LEU A 387 11.36 1.54 0.24
C LEU A 387 10.23 2.58 0.27
N ASP A 388 9.03 2.20 -0.16
CA ASP A 388 7.82 3.00 0.01
C ASP A 388 6.64 2.06 0.25
N PHE A 389 6.01 2.17 1.42
CA PHE A 389 4.88 1.36 1.83
C PHE A 389 3.72 2.22 2.27
N ALA A 390 2.54 1.88 1.80
CA ALA A 390 1.26 2.45 2.22
C ALA A 390 0.53 1.48 3.15
N LEU A 391 -0.25 2.02 4.08
CA LEU A 391 -1.16 1.21 4.90
C LEU A 391 -2.27 0.61 4.03
N THR A 392 -2.64 -0.64 4.32
CA THR A 392 -3.73 -1.33 3.63
C THR A 392 -5.09 -1.13 4.31
N GLY A 393 -5.31 0.07 4.84
CA GLY A 393 -6.50 0.41 5.63
C GLY A 393 -7.82 0.30 4.86
N GLN A 394 -7.81 0.43 3.53
CA GLN A 394 -8.96 0.20 2.64
C GLN A 394 -8.51 -0.70 1.49
N SER A 395 -8.54 -2.00 1.74
CA SER A 395 -8.07 -3.01 0.79
C SER A 395 -9.15 -4.02 0.47
N ILE A 396 -9.02 -4.57 -0.71
CA ILE A 396 -9.81 -5.69 -1.19
C ILE A 396 -8.85 -6.80 -1.53
N VAL A 397 -9.13 -7.99 -1.05
CA VAL A 397 -8.50 -9.23 -1.49
C VAL A 397 -9.52 -10.08 -2.19
N ILE A 398 -9.21 -10.50 -3.40
CA ILE A 398 -10.04 -11.42 -4.17
C ILE A 398 -9.25 -12.71 -4.33
N ASN A 399 -9.79 -13.77 -3.77
CA ASN A 399 -9.26 -15.13 -3.90
C ASN A 399 -10.33 -16.01 -4.51
N GLN A 400 -10.06 -16.55 -5.71
CA GLN A 400 -11.05 -17.26 -6.52
C GLN A 400 -12.34 -16.44 -6.68
N ASP A 401 -13.45 -16.94 -6.17
CA ASP A 401 -14.77 -16.31 -6.25
C ASP A 401 -15.17 -15.54 -4.98
N THR A 402 -14.23 -15.37 -4.04
CA THR A 402 -14.50 -14.67 -2.77
C THR A 402 -13.74 -13.35 -2.70
N MET A 403 -14.48 -12.29 -2.42
CA MET A 403 -13.96 -10.94 -2.20
C MET A 403 -14.03 -10.60 -0.71
N HIS A 404 -12.90 -10.23 -0.13
CA HIS A 404 -12.79 -9.72 1.22
C HIS A 404 -12.47 -8.25 1.18
N MET A 405 -13.32 -7.46 1.83
CA MET A 405 -13.15 -6.02 1.94
C MET A 405 -12.77 -5.68 3.37
N GLN A 406 -11.73 -4.92 3.55
CA GLN A 406 -11.29 -4.45 4.85
C GLN A 406 -11.34 -2.93 4.92
N SER A 407 -12.00 -2.42 5.95
CA SER A 407 -11.92 -1.01 6.37
C SER A 407 -11.30 -0.95 7.76
N THR A 408 -10.48 0.06 7.97
CA THR A 408 -9.73 0.19 9.19
C THR A 408 -10.18 1.38 10.01
N ILE A 409 -10.33 1.15 11.29
CA ILE A 409 -10.77 2.13 12.26
C ILE A 409 -9.73 2.28 13.35
N THR A 410 -9.26 3.50 13.53
CA THR A 410 -8.40 3.86 14.65
C THR A 410 -9.25 4.45 15.76
N MET A 411 -9.06 3.99 16.97
CA MET A 411 -9.70 4.51 18.19
C MET A 411 -8.67 4.90 19.23
N THR A 412 -8.94 6.03 19.89
CA THR A 412 -8.25 6.47 21.09
C THR A 412 -9.28 6.73 22.18
N LYS A 413 -8.85 6.98 23.41
CA LYS A 413 -9.77 7.37 24.49
C LYS A 413 -10.58 8.64 24.19
N TYR A 414 -10.17 9.44 23.21
CA TYR A 414 -10.86 10.65 22.76
C TYR A 414 -11.81 10.42 21.57
N THR A 415 -11.89 9.21 21.07
CA THR A 415 -12.69 8.89 19.88
C THR A 415 -14.18 8.87 20.23
N ASN A 416 -14.99 9.56 19.42
CA ASN A 416 -16.44 9.47 19.55
C ASN A 416 -16.94 8.27 18.71
N VAL A 417 -17.43 7.22 19.39
CA VAL A 417 -17.89 5.96 18.77
C VAL A 417 -19.00 6.20 17.75
N GLN A 418 -19.93 7.11 18.00
CA GLN A 418 -21.03 7.42 17.08
C GLN A 418 -20.52 8.00 15.75
N ASN A 419 -19.53 8.91 15.83
CA ASN A 419 -18.91 9.46 14.62
C ASN A 419 -18.15 8.38 13.84
N VAL A 420 -17.52 7.45 14.53
CA VAL A 420 -16.83 6.31 13.90
C VAL A 420 -17.84 5.42 13.17
N LEU A 421 -18.95 5.07 13.82
CA LEU A 421 -20.01 4.26 13.21
C LEU A 421 -20.60 4.94 11.97
N GLN A 422 -20.91 6.23 12.05
CA GLN A 422 -21.39 7.00 10.89
C GLN A 422 -20.39 7.01 9.75
N LYS A 423 -19.09 7.19 10.06
CA LYS A 423 -18.02 7.14 9.06
C LYS A 423 -17.96 5.78 8.38
N VAL A 424 -17.96 4.70 9.16
CA VAL A 424 -17.90 3.32 8.66
C VAL A 424 -19.10 3.00 7.78
N GLN A 425 -20.31 3.35 8.23
CA GLN A 425 -21.54 3.17 7.44
C GLN A 425 -21.50 3.97 6.13
N GLY A 426 -21.00 5.20 6.16
CA GLY A 426 -20.82 6.01 4.97
C GLY A 426 -19.78 5.43 4.00
N GLU A 427 -18.69 4.88 4.51
CA GLU A 427 -17.68 4.22 3.71
C GLU A 427 -18.19 2.91 3.10
N GLU A 428 -18.95 2.13 3.86
CA GLU A 428 -19.60 0.91 3.40
C GLU A 428 -20.63 1.20 2.29
N GLN A 429 -21.52 2.16 2.51
CA GLN A 429 -22.48 2.58 1.48
C GLN A 429 -21.78 3.12 0.22
N ALA A 430 -20.75 3.93 0.36
CA ALA A 430 -19.95 4.41 -0.75
C ALA A 430 -19.26 3.25 -1.48
N PHE A 431 -18.84 2.23 -0.76
CA PHE A 431 -18.23 1.03 -1.31
C PHE A 431 -19.27 0.17 -2.04
N LEU A 432 -20.43 -0.08 -1.44
CA LEU A 432 -21.55 -0.79 -2.07
C LEU A 432 -22.02 -0.08 -3.34
N GLN A 433 -22.07 1.26 -3.35
CA GLN A 433 -22.37 2.04 -4.55
C GLN A 433 -21.30 1.91 -5.65
N LEU A 434 -20.03 1.63 -5.28
CA LEU A 434 -18.99 1.32 -6.27
C LEU A 434 -19.34 0.05 -7.04
N LEU A 435 -19.92 -0.89 -6.34
CA LEU A 435 -20.19 -2.23 -6.84
C LEU A 435 -21.49 -2.30 -7.67
N VAL A 436 -22.51 -1.53 -7.30
CA VAL A 436 -23.85 -1.57 -7.92
C VAL A 436 -23.92 -0.96 -9.33
N ASN A 437 -23.03 -0.05 -9.71
CA ASN A 437 -23.15 0.75 -10.93
C ASN A 437 -22.62 0.09 -12.22
N ASN A 438 -22.29 -1.20 -12.22
CA ASN A 438 -21.89 -1.95 -13.42
C ASN A 438 -22.85 -3.10 -13.81
N GLY A 439 -24.04 -3.14 -13.21
CA GLY A 439 -25.13 -3.97 -13.73
C GLY A 439 -25.53 -3.43 -15.09
N GLY A 440 -25.19 -4.17 -16.15
CA GLY A 440 -25.52 -3.81 -17.52
C GLY A 440 -26.96 -3.35 -17.67
N ARG A 441 -27.15 -2.30 -18.42
CA ARG A 441 -28.43 -2.08 -19.10
C ARG A 441 -28.63 -3.27 -20.03
N ASN A 442 -29.68 -4.06 -19.75
CA ASN A 442 -30.29 -4.95 -20.72
C ASN A 442 -30.75 -4.14 -21.93
#